data_aff6226be715ca7a789584b8317736fd
#
_entry.id   aff6226be715ca7a789584b8317736fd
#
_cell.length_a   1.000
_cell.length_b   1.000
_cell.length_c   1.000
_cell.angle_alpha   90.00
_cell.angle_beta   90.00
_cell.angle_gamma   90.00
#
_symmetry.space_group_name_H-M   'P 1'
#
loop_
_entity.id
_entity.type
_entity.pdbx_description
1 polymer ?
#
loop_
_entity_poly.entity_id
_entity_poly.type
_entity_poly.pdbx_seq_one_letter_code
_entity_poly.pdbx_strand_id
1 'polypeptide(L)'
;RWPRCCTRCRAQRIGIARAIIADPKLVILDEPVSALDISVRAQVINLLADIQRTRNVGYMFIGHDLALMRHVTDRVAVMYLGRVVELGTTAEIFDNPQHPYTRSLILSAPSPDPTKRRTTSALDGDPPSPLDIPSGCRFQTRCAFRTEKCLTDDPQLIQLGDARRIACHHSNTLPAWTSG
;
A
#
# COMPACT_ATOMS: atom_id res chain seq x y z
N ARG A 1 27.49 -20.34 -14.63
CA ARG A 1 26.88 -21.15 -13.53
C ARG A 1 25.81 -20.31 -12.91
N TRP A 2 24.54 -20.65 -13.14
CA TRP A 2 23.40 -20.02 -12.49
C TRP A 2 23.45 -20.37 -11.01
N PRO A 3 23.33 -19.39 -10.08
CA PRO A 3 23.22 -19.71 -8.66
C PRO A 3 22.03 -20.64 -8.47
N ARG A 4 22.12 -21.58 -7.54
CA ARG A 4 21.06 -22.53 -7.19
C ARG A 4 19.86 -21.73 -6.66
N CYS A 5 18.99 -21.28 -7.56
CA CYS A 5 17.79 -20.58 -7.20
C CYS A 5 16.86 -21.56 -6.47
N CYS A 6 16.34 -21.18 -5.32
CA CYS A 6 15.37 -22.00 -4.59
C CYS A 6 14.15 -22.30 -5.47
N THR A 7 13.45 -23.38 -5.17
CA THR A 7 12.27 -23.83 -5.94
C THR A 7 11.20 -22.73 -6.08
N ARG A 8 11.02 -21.93 -5.04
CA ARG A 8 10.07 -20.79 -5.02
C ARG A 8 10.45 -19.69 -6.01
N CYS A 9 11.75 -19.34 -6.08
CA CYS A 9 12.23 -18.36 -7.05
C CYS A 9 11.99 -18.79 -8.50
N ARG A 10 12.19 -20.09 -8.81
CA ARG A 10 11.89 -20.63 -10.13
C ARG A 10 10.40 -20.58 -10.44
N ALA A 11 9.55 -20.98 -9.50
CA ALA A 11 8.09 -20.93 -9.66
C ALA A 11 7.60 -19.50 -9.94
N GLN A 12 8.14 -18.51 -9.19
CA GLN A 12 7.79 -17.11 -9.40
C GLN A 12 8.19 -16.61 -10.78
N ARG A 13 9.40 -16.91 -11.25
CA ARG A 13 9.85 -16.53 -12.60
C ARG A 13 9.00 -17.20 -13.70
N ILE A 14 8.60 -18.46 -13.51
CA ILE A 14 7.69 -19.14 -14.44
C ILE A 14 6.33 -18.48 -14.46
N GLY A 15 5.80 -18.08 -13.29
CA GLY A 15 4.54 -17.34 -13.18
C GLY A 15 4.59 -16.01 -13.95
N ILE A 16 5.67 -15.24 -13.78
CA ILE A 16 5.90 -14.00 -14.51
C ILE A 16 5.98 -14.27 -16.02
N ALA A 17 6.76 -15.27 -16.44
CA ALA A 17 6.90 -15.61 -17.86
C ALA A 17 5.54 -16.00 -18.49
N ARG A 18 4.73 -16.77 -17.77
CA ARG A 18 3.37 -17.14 -18.22
C ARG A 18 2.46 -15.92 -18.37
N ALA A 19 2.54 -14.96 -17.45
CA ALA A 19 1.74 -13.74 -17.51
C ALA A 19 2.15 -12.85 -18.71
N ILE A 20 3.45 -12.78 -19.01
CA ILE A 20 4.00 -11.89 -20.05
C ILE A 20 3.89 -12.50 -21.48
N ILE A 21 3.82 -13.83 -21.63
CA ILE A 21 3.81 -14.47 -22.95
C ILE A 21 2.59 -14.08 -23.81
N ALA A 22 1.50 -13.68 -23.16
CA ALA A 22 0.28 -13.22 -23.83
C ALA A 22 0.36 -11.73 -24.28
N ASP A 23 1.51 -11.07 -24.10
CA ASP A 23 1.77 -9.66 -24.41
C ASP A 23 0.69 -8.72 -23.81
N PRO A 24 0.42 -8.79 -22.50
CA PRO A 24 -0.63 -8.03 -21.86
C PRO A 24 -0.26 -6.56 -21.72
N LYS A 25 -1.25 -5.67 -21.72
CA LYS A 25 -1.05 -4.25 -21.39
C LYS A 25 -0.92 -4.01 -19.88
N LEU A 26 -1.52 -4.88 -19.06
CA LEU A 26 -1.52 -4.80 -17.59
C LEU A 26 -1.33 -6.19 -17.00
N VAL A 27 -0.47 -6.31 -16.00
CA VAL A 27 -0.28 -7.52 -15.19
C VAL A 27 -0.59 -7.21 -13.73
N ILE A 28 -1.44 -8.02 -13.12
CA ILE A 28 -1.73 -7.96 -11.69
C ILE A 28 -0.75 -8.86 -10.96
N LEU A 29 -0.02 -8.29 -10.01
CA LEU A 29 1.01 -8.94 -9.20
C LEU A 29 0.52 -8.99 -7.74
N ASP A 30 -0.08 -10.10 -7.37
CA ASP A 30 -0.58 -10.33 -6.02
C ASP A 30 0.55 -10.93 -5.15
N GLU A 31 1.05 -10.14 -4.20
CA GLU A 31 2.17 -10.48 -3.31
C GLU A 31 3.37 -11.14 -4.01
N PRO A 32 3.87 -10.60 -5.12
CA PRO A 32 4.80 -11.32 -6.01
C PRO A 32 6.14 -11.66 -5.37
N VAL A 33 6.47 -11.10 -4.21
CA VAL A 33 7.78 -11.28 -3.55
C VAL A 33 7.66 -11.62 -2.05
N SER A 34 6.45 -11.79 -1.50
CA SER A 34 6.23 -12.01 -0.06
C SER A 34 6.94 -13.25 0.49
N ALA A 35 6.98 -14.33 -0.30
CA ALA A 35 7.57 -15.61 0.09
C ALA A 35 9.06 -15.77 -0.31
N LEU A 36 9.72 -14.69 -0.73
CA LEU A 36 11.12 -14.73 -1.22
C LEU A 36 12.08 -14.09 -0.23
N ASP A 37 13.30 -14.59 -0.20
CA ASP A 37 14.41 -13.98 0.55
C ASP A 37 14.76 -12.59 0.00
N ILE A 38 15.29 -11.70 0.83
CA ILE A 38 15.58 -10.30 0.49
C ILE A 38 16.40 -10.16 -0.80
N SER A 39 17.45 -10.96 -0.96
CA SER A 39 18.30 -10.93 -2.16
C SER A 39 17.57 -11.37 -3.42
N VAL A 40 16.66 -12.32 -3.31
CA VAL A 40 15.84 -12.83 -4.41
C VAL A 40 14.73 -11.86 -4.76
N ARG A 41 14.15 -11.17 -3.76
CA ARG A 41 13.15 -10.09 -3.99
C ARG A 41 13.70 -9.03 -4.94
N ALA A 42 14.90 -8.51 -4.65
CA ALA A 42 15.54 -7.50 -5.48
C ALA A 42 15.72 -7.98 -6.94
N GLN A 43 16.10 -9.24 -7.15
CA GLN A 43 16.26 -9.80 -8.50
C GLN A 43 14.92 -9.87 -9.26
N VAL A 44 13.83 -10.24 -8.58
CA VAL A 44 12.51 -10.31 -9.20
C VAL A 44 11.98 -8.91 -9.53
N ILE A 45 12.17 -7.95 -8.63
CA ILE A 45 11.78 -6.55 -8.87
C ILE A 45 12.55 -5.96 -10.04
N ASN A 46 13.85 -6.16 -10.12
CA ASN A 46 14.66 -5.69 -11.25
C ASN A 46 14.21 -6.33 -12.57
N LEU A 47 13.90 -7.63 -12.57
CA LEU A 47 13.37 -8.32 -13.73
C LEU A 47 12.04 -7.70 -14.20
N LEU A 48 11.11 -7.40 -13.25
CA LEU A 48 9.84 -6.76 -13.57
C LEU A 48 10.04 -5.35 -14.15
N ALA A 49 10.97 -4.56 -13.58
CA ALA A 49 11.31 -3.24 -14.09
C ALA A 49 11.91 -3.30 -15.51
N ASP A 50 12.76 -4.30 -15.80
CA ASP A 50 13.32 -4.51 -17.13
C ASP A 50 12.24 -4.89 -18.15
N ILE A 51 11.31 -5.77 -17.77
CA ILE A 51 10.18 -6.15 -18.61
C ILE A 51 9.27 -4.93 -18.87
N GLN A 52 9.00 -4.13 -17.86
CA GLN A 52 8.19 -2.91 -17.99
C GLN A 52 8.78 -1.97 -19.03
N ARG A 53 10.09 -1.72 -18.96
CA ARG A 53 10.81 -0.83 -19.90
C ARG A 53 10.83 -1.39 -21.33
N THR A 54 11.00 -2.70 -21.48
CA THR A 54 11.16 -3.33 -22.82
C THR A 54 9.85 -3.66 -23.49
N ARG A 55 8.79 -3.95 -22.72
CA ARG A 55 7.47 -4.37 -23.23
C ARG A 55 6.37 -3.31 -23.07
N ASN A 56 6.66 -2.19 -22.38
CA ASN A 56 5.69 -1.13 -22.08
C ASN A 56 4.41 -1.68 -21.40
N VAL A 57 4.58 -2.62 -20.46
CA VAL A 57 3.51 -3.24 -19.70
C VAL A 57 3.27 -2.49 -18.39
N GLY A 58 1.99 -2.23 -18.04
CA GLY A 58 1.62 -1.69 -16.73
C GLY A 58 1.58 -2.79 -15.66
N TYR A 59 1.92 -2.43 -14.42
CA TYR A 59 1.79 -3.33 -13.27
C TYR A 59 0.80 -2.79 -12.25
N MET A 60 -0.03 -3.68 -11.70
CA MET A 60 -0.80 -3.45 -10.50
C MET A 60 -0.24 -4.35 -9.39
N PHE A 61 0.53 -3.77 -8.48
CA PHE A 61 1.08 -4.46 -7.31
C PHE A 61 0.06 -4.50 -6.17
N ILE A 62 -0.16 -5.69 -5.60
CA ILE A 62 -0.89 -5.88 -4.35
C ILE A 62 0.12 -6.38 -3.31
N GLY A 63 0.18 -5.74 -2.15
CA GLY A 63 1.12 -6.14 -1.10
C GLY A 63 1.01 -5.29 0.15
N HIS A 64 1.73 -5.71 1.18
CA HIS A 64 1.76 -5.08 2.51
C HIS A 64 3.14 -4.50 2.88
N ASP A 65 4.16 -4.67 2.04
CA ASP A 65 5.50 -4.13 2.27
C ASP A 65 5.58 -2.68 1.78
N LEU A 66 5.38 -1.73 2.71
CA LEU A 66 5.36 -0.30 2.42
C LEU A 66 6.70 0.21 1.86
N ALA A 67 7.83 -0.33 2.35
CA ALA A 67 9.14 0.07 1.87
C ALA A 67 9.32 -0.31 0.39
N LEU A 68 8.89 -1.51 0.02
CA LEU A 68 8.89 -1.95 -1.36
C LEU A 68 7.98 -1.07 -2.23
N MET A 69 6.72 -0.85 -1.79
CA MET A 69 5.75 -0.04 -2.54
C MET A 69 6.30 1.37 -2.83
N ARG A 70 6.95 1.99 -1.86
CA ARG A 70 7.57 3.32 -2.03
C ARG A 70 8.60 3.37 -3.17
N HIS A 71 9.28 2.26 -3.44
CA HIS A 71 10.35 2.20 -4.46
C HIS A 71 9.87 1.75 -5.83
N VAL A 72 8.77 0.99 -5.91
CA VAL A 72 8.39 0.32 -7.17
C VAL A 72 7.12 0.88 -7.80
N THR A 73 6.41 1.79 -7.12
CA THR A 73 5.12 2.32 -7.62
C THR A 73 5.17 3.80 -7.91
N ASP A 74 4.44 4.22 -8.96
CA ASP A 74 4.21 5.64 -9.28
C ASP A 74 3.00 6.18 -8.51
N ARG A 75 1.99 5.32 -8.29
CA ARG A 75 0.75 5.64 -7.60
C ARG A 75 0.38 4.53 -6.62
N VAL A 76 -0.23 4.92 -5.51
CA VAL A 76 -0.63 3.99 -4.45
C VAL A 76 -2.09 4.19 -4.10
N ALA A 77 -2.82 3.09 -4.01
CA ALA A 77 -4.16 3.02 -3.44
C ALA A 77 -4.09 2.30 -2.09
N VAL A 78 -4.40 3.01 -1.01
CA VAL A 78 -4.50 2.43 0.34
C VAL A 78 -5.91 1.90 0.54
N MET A 79 -6.02 0.63 0.93
CA MET A 79 -7.30 -0.04 1.17
C MET A 79 -7.48 -0.38 2.65
N TYR A 80 -8.71 -0.24 3.13
CA TYR A 80 -9.12 -0.67 4.45
C TYR A 80 -10.50 -1.32 4.39
N LEU A 81 -10.63 -2.54 4.92
CA LEU A 81 -11.86 -3.35 4.91
C LEU A 81 -12.55 -3.36 3.53
N GLY A 82 -11.78 -3.60 2.45
CA GLY A 82 -12.31 -3.72 1.09
C GLY A 82 -12.66 -2.40 0.40
N ARG A 83 -12.32 -1.24 0.98
CA ARG A 83 -12.49 0.08 0.33
C ARG A 83 -11.17 0.81 0.16
N VAL A 84 -11.04 1.54 -0.94
CA VAL A 84 -9.95 2.50 -1.12
C VAL A 84 -10.25 3.71 -0.23
N VAL A 85 -9.35 4.00 0.72
CA VAL A 85 -9.49 5.13 1.65
C VAL A 85 -8.63 6.31 1.24
N GLU A 86 -7.53 6.07 0.54
CA GLU A 86 -6.68 7.12 -0.03
C GLU A 86 -6.03 6.61 -1.32
N LEU A 87 -5.96 7.46 -2.34
CA LEU A 87 -5.30 7.21 -3.63
C LEU A 87 -4.50 8.46 -4.00
N GLY A 88 -3.26 8.28 -4.43
CA GLY A 88 -2.41 9.40 -4.85
C GLY A 88 -1.13 8.94 -5.51
N THR A 89 -0.24 9.87 -5.82
CA THR A 89 1.14 9.55 -6.19
C THR A 89 1.87 8.94 -4.99
N THR A 90 2.92 8.18 -5.26
CA THR A 90 3.74 7.59 -4.19
C THR A 90 4.26 8.64 -3.22
N ALA A 91 4.75 9.77 -3.72
CA ALA A 91 5.20 10.89 -2.90
C ALA A 91 4.08 11.46 -2.01
N GLU A 92 2.88 11.67 -2.57
CA GLU A 92 1.74 12.18 -1.78
C GLU A 92 1.34 11.24 -0.65
N ILE A 93 1.33 9.94 -0.90
CA ILE A 93 0.91 8.93 0.09
C ILE A 93 1.96 8.76 1.20
N PHE A 94 3.25 8.71 0.85
CA PHE A 94 4.31 8.43 1.82
C PHE A 94 4.83 9.67 2.54
N ASP A 95 4.90 10.82 1.86
CA ASP A 95 5.51 12.02 2.43
C ASP A 95 4.47 12.96 3.07
N ASN A 96 3.20 12.89 2.62
CA ASN A 96 2.12 13.72 3.16
C ASN A 96 0.76 12.98 3.17
N PRO A 97 0.62 11.87 3.91
CA PRO A 97 -0.64 11.11 4.00
C PRO A 97 -1.75 11.96 4.61
N GLN A 98 -2.94 11.89 4.02
CA GLN A 98 -4.09 12.67 4.49
C GLN A 98 -5.13 11.82 5.21
N HIS A 99 -5.23 10.51 4.92
CA HIS A 99 -6.17 9.65 5.64
C HIS A 99 -5.55 9.17 6.98
N PRO A 100 -6.28 9.21 8.11
CA PRO A 100 -5.76 8.76 9.41
C PRO A 100 -5.20 7.33 9.41
N TYR A 101 -5.83 6.42 8.68
CA TYR A 101 -5.33 5.05 8.52
C TYR A 101 -3.99 5.00 7.78
N THR A 102 -3.83 5.76 6.68
CA THR A 102 -2.57 5.85 5.94
C THR A 102 -1.44 6.38 6.83
N ARG A 103 -1.73 7.40 7.63
CA ARG A 103 -0.79 7.95 8.63
C ARG A 103 -0.34 6.87 9.61
N SER A 104 -1.29 6.13 10.16
CA SER A 104 -0.99 5.06 11.11
C SER A 104 -0.18 3.92 10.48
N LEU A 105 -0.49 3.54 9.24
CA LEU A 105 0.29 2.53 8.50
C LEU A 105 1.75 2.95 8.33
N ILE A 106 1.99 4.20 7.91
CA ILE A 106 3.34 4.71 7.69
C ILE A 106 4.11 4.84 9.01
N LEU A 107 3.43 5.26 10.08
CA LEU A 107 4.03 5.34 11.42
C LEU A 107 4.38 3.96 11.98
N SER A 108 3.61 2.93 11.66
CA SER A 108 3.83 1.56 12.10
C SER A 108 4.89 0.82 11.29
N ALA A 109 5.31 1.38 10.13
CA ALA A 109 6.35 0.77 9.30
C ALA A 109 7.69 0.74 10.05
N PRO A 110 8.39 -0.41 10.08
CA PRO A 110 9.70 -0.50 10.70
C PRO A 110 10.68 0.50 10.07
N SER A 111 11.33 1.31 10.90
CA SER A 111 12.43 2.16 10.45
C SER A 111 13.73 1.35 10.43
N PRO A 112 14.53 1.41 9.36
CA PRO A 112 15.87 0.81 9.37
C PRO A 112 16.83 1.53 10.31
N ASP A 113 16.50 2.74 10.74
CA ASP A 113 17.30 3.53 11.68
C ASP A 113 16.90 3.19 13.13
N PRO A 114 17.77 2.51 13.92
CA PRO A 114 17.46 2.12 15.29
C PRO A 114 17.32 3.30 16.25
N THR A 115 17.86 4.49 15.88
CA THR A 115 17.74 5.71 16.70
C THR A 115 16.36 6.36 16.57
N LYS A 116 15.63 6.04 15.51
CA LYS A 116 14.27 6.51 15.24
C LYS A 116 13.21 5.50 15.75
N ARG A 117 13.44 4.92 16.92
CA ARG A 117 12.39 4.12 17.58
C ARG A 117 11.21 5.03 17.88
N ARG A 118 10.18 4.92 17.03
CA ARG A 118 8.93 5.64 17.25
C ARG A 118 8.18 4.95 18.38
N THR A 119 7.99 5.69 19.47
CA THR A 119 7.10 5.33 20.60
C THR A 119 5.62 5.61 20.27
N THR A 120 5.31 5.91 19.02
CA THR A 120 3.95 6.18 18.60
C THR A 120 3.13 4.90 18.63
N SER A 121 2.05 4.96 19.37
CA SER A 121 1.14 3.85 19.62
C SER A 121 0.77 3.16 18.31
N ALA A 122 0.97 1.85 18.30
CA ALA A 122 0.27 0.98 17.38
C ALA A 122 -1.22 1.39 17.38
N LEU A 123 -1.86 1.26 16.22
CA LEU A 123 -3.31 1.45 16.10
C LEU A 123 -4.00 0.77 17.27
N ASP A 124 -4.66 1.54 18.15
CA ASP A 124 -5.39 0.99 19.27
C ASP A 124 -6.51 0.04 18.80
N GLY A 125 -6.60 -1.12 19.43
CA GLY A 125 -7.60 -2.13 19.17
C GLY A 125 -7.34 -3.01 17.94
N ASP A 126 -8.01 -4.15 17.92
CA ASP A 126 -7.99 -5.09 16.81
C ASP A 126 -8.79 -4.54 15.60
N PRO A 127 -8.40 -4.88 14.37
CA PRO A 127 -9.19 -4.53 13.20
C PRO A 127 -10.58 -5.20 13.30
N PRO A 128 -11.66 -4.47 12.96
CA PRO A 128 -12.98 -5.08 12.89
C PRO A 128 -12.99 -6.29 11.95
N SER A 129 -13.87 -7.23 12.23
CA SER A 129 -14.05 -8.38 11.34
C SER A 129 -14.52 -7.91 9.96
N PRO A 130 -13.96 -8.46 8.86
CA PRO A 130 -14.49 -8.22 7.53
C PRO A 130 -15.96 -8.64 7.34
N LEU A 131 -16.46 -9.50 8.24
CA LEU A 131 -17.85 -9.98 8.25
C LEU A 131 -18.79 -9.04 9.02
N ASP A 132 -18.22 -8.18 9.90
CA ASP A 132 -18.98 -7.21 10.70
C ASP A 132 -18.40 -5.81 10.47
N ILE A 133 -18.75 -5.25 9.31
CA ILE A 133 -18.26 -3.94 8.88
C ILE A 133 -19.03 -2.86 9.63
N PRO A 134 -18.33 -1.92 10.33
CA PRO A 134 -18.99 -0.82 11.01
C PRO A 134 -19.85 0.03 10.06
N SER A 135 -20.99 0.53 10.55
CA SER A 135 -21.77 1.56 9.86
C SER A 135 -20.93 2.83 9.67
N GLY A 136 -21.22 3.64 8.66
CA GLY A 136 -20.48 4.87 8.38
C GLY A 136 -19.01 4.61 7.96
N CYS A 137 -18.10 5.43 8.47
CA CYS A 137 -16.68 5.30 8.13
C CYS A 137 -16.09 3.98 8.65
N ARG A 138 -15.57 3.15 7.78
CA ARG A 138 -15.00 1.83 8.14
C ARG A 138 -13.85 1.89 9.14
N PHE A 139 -13.11 3.00 9.17
CA PHE A 139 -11.99 3.20 10.09
C PHE A 139 -12.41 3.85 11.43
N GLN A 140 -13.69 4.18 11.64
CA GLN A 140 -14.16 4.93 12.79
C GLN A 140 -13.80 4.34 14.16
N THR A 141 -13.80 3.02 14.29
CA THR A 141 -13.53 2.34 15.56
C THR A 141 -12.10 2.52 16.06
N ARG A 142 -11.17 2.85 15.15
CA ARG A 142 -9.73 3.00 15.42
C ARG A 142 -9.20 4.40 15.08
N CYS A 143 -10.09 5.33 14.72
CA CYS A 143 -9.72 6.68 14.30
C CYS A 143 -9.67 7.63 15.50
N ALA A 144 -8.50 8.21 15.78
CA ALA A 144 -8.33 9.22 16.82
C ALA A 144 -9.10 10.53 16.50
N PHE A 145 -9.49 10.75 15.24
CA PHE A 145 -10.21 11.95 14.78
C PHE A 145 -11.71 11.69 14.56
N ARG A 146 -12.25 10.62 15.12
CA ARG A 146 -13.66 10.22 14.96
C ARG A 146 -14.61 11.30 15.49
N THR A 147 -15.63 11.62 14.70
CA THR A 147 -16.78 12.45 15.10
C THR A 147 -18.09 11.67 14.91
N GLU A 148 -19.22 12.20 15.36
CA GLU A 148 -20.54 11.60 15.18
C GLU A 148 -20.87 11.33 13.71
N LYS A 149 -20.49 12.23 12.80
CA LYS A 149 -20.65 12.04 11.37
C LYS A 149 -19.98 10.76 10.86
N CYS A 150 -18.85 10.38 11.43
CA CYS A 150 -18.15 9.15 11.05
C CYS A 150 -18.91 7.88 11.47
N LEU A 151 -19.84 7.97 12.43
CA LEU A 151 -20.62 6.82 12.91
C LEU A 151 -21.77 6.47 11.94
N THR A 152 -22.31 7.47 11.27
CA THR A 152 -23.52 7.35 10.44
C THR A 152 -23.25 7.39 8.94
N ASP A 153 -22.28 8.21 8.52
CA ASP A 153 -22.03 8.50 7.12
C ASP A 153 -20.76 7.82 6.62
N ASP A 154 -20.88 7.05 5.54
CA ASP A 154 -19.74 6.45 4.86
C ASP A 154 -19.08 7.47 3.92
N PRO A 155 -17.83 7.91 4.21
CA PRO A 155 -17.19 8.93 3.39
C PRO A 155 -16.91 8.41 1.98
N GLN A 156 -17.36 9.18 0.99
CA GLN A 156 -17.08 8.87 -0.41
C GLN A 156 -15.65 9.26 -0.78
N LEU A 157 -15.08 8.57 -1.78
CA LEU A 157 -13.75 8.87 -2.30
C LEU A 157 -13.82 10.14 -3.17
N ILE A 158 -13.53 11.29 -2.55
CA ILE A 158 -13.56 12.61 -3.20
C ILE A 158 -12.19 13.04 -3.68
N GLN A 159 -12.14 13.89 -4.71
CA GLN A 159 -10.90 14.47 -5.21
C GLN A 159 -10.34 15.51 -4.24
N LEU A 160 -9.03 15.43 -3.99
CA LEU A 160 -8.28 16.38 -3.16
C LEU A 160 -7.01 16.78 -3.92
N GLY A 161 -7.08 17.88 -4.68
CA GLY A 161 -6.01 18.27 -5.62
C GLY A 161 -6.04 17.51 -6.94
N ASP A 162 -4.93 17.52 -7.69
CA ASP A 162 -4.91 17.03 -9.08
C ASP A 162 -4.92 15.49 -9.18
N ALA A 163 -4.12 14.82 -8.37
CA ALA A 163 -3.92 13.37 -8.49
C ALA A 163 -4.45 12.57 -7.30
N ARG A 164 -4.74 13.23 -6.17
CA ARG A 164 -5.16 12.61 -4.92
C ARG A 164 -6.66 12.47 -4.82
N ARG A 165 -7.09 11.34 -4.24
CA ARG A 165 -8.47 11.11 -3.78
C ARG A 165 -8.45 10.57 -2.36
N ILE A 166 -9.46 10.93 -1.56
CA ILE A 166 -9.54 10.53 -0.15
C ILE A 166 -10.99 10.28 0.27
N ALA A 167 -11.20 9.27 1.10
CA ALA A 167 -12.47 8.95 1.72
C ALA A 167 -12.41 9.27 3.22
N CYS A 168 -12.45 10.56 3.56
CA CYS A 168 -12.42 11.03 4.96
C CYS A 168 -13.23 12.32 5.12
N HIS A 169 -14.07 12.38 6.16
CA HIS A 169 -14.83 13.59 6.47
C HIS A 169 -13.97 14.77 6.95
N HIS A 170 -12.74 14.47 7.39
CA HIS A 170 -11.81 15.43 8.00
C HIS A 170 -10.61 15.76 7.13
N SER A 171 -10.63 15.45 5.83
CA SER A 171 -9.49 15.62 4.93
C SER A 171 -8.87 17.03 4.92
N ASN A 172 -9.68 18.06 5.22
CA ASN A 172 -9.24 19.46 5.23
C ASN A 172 -8.98 20.01 6.64
N THR A 173 -9.25 19.24 7.69
CA THR A 173 -9.18 19.70 9.10
C THR A 173 -8.19 18.93 9.96
N LEU A 174 -7.58 17.90 9.39
CA LEU A 174 -6.54 17.14 10.10
C LEU A 174 -5.31 18.00 10.34
N PRO A 175 -4.61 17.82 11.48
CA PRO A 175 -3.35 18.49 11.72
C PRO A 175 -2.34 18.17 10.61
N ALA A 176 -1.42 19.11 10.35
CA ALA A 176 -0.36 18.90 9.38
C ALA A 176 0.40 17.60 9.68
N TRP A 177 0.78 16.87 8.63
CA TRP A 177 1.58 15.68 8.78
C TRP A 177 3.01 16.05 9.17
N THR A 178 3.47 15.52 10.28
CA THR A 178 4.87 15.58 10.68
C THR A 178 5.40 14.15 10.62
N SER A 179 6.26 13.89 9.65
CA SER A 179 7.05 12.66 9.64
C SER A 179 7.95 12.68 10.88
N GLY A 180 7.65 11.91 11.88
CA GLY A 180 8.46 11.78 13.09
C GLY A 180 9.88 11.27 12.76
#